data_8d7708cfeb7f6c3f1106d65814a9f49a
#
_entry.id   8d7708cfeb7f6c3f1106d65814a9f49a
#
_cell.length_a   1.000
_cell.length_b   1.000
_cell.length_c   1.000
_cell.angle_alpha   90.00
_cell.angle_beta   90.00
_cell.angle_gamma   90.00
#
_symmetry.space_group_name_H-M   'P 1'
#
loop_
_entity.id
_entity.type
_entity.pdbx_description
1 polymer ?
#
loop_
_entity_poly.entity_id
_entity_poly.type
_entity_poly.pdbx_seq_one_letter_code
_entity_poly.pdbx_strand_id
1 'polypeptide(L)'
;MGGDRFWTRESVVTYRLNRTTLRRTLGVGAAIAVMGGVVPAAWAAPETDASNQGSVATTADAGGAQASADVLVTIPGSHNKAMGCDADWAPDCAKAALTRDATGVYSATFTLPAGDYQYKVAEGGSWDTAYGAGGAAGGANISYTLNETTSVTFYYDRATHRVWNTATDQTVTLPGTFQKSLGCSENWQAQCLAPLLEPVGDGTYTYSTTALPEGDYEFKVAIGGSDNENYGQDGAVGGANYQFATKANKLVTFTYDSQT
;
A
#
# COMPACT_ATOMS: atom_id res chain seq x y z
N MET A 1 -43.96 19.94 -18.59
CA MET A 1 -43.06 18.87 -19.06
C MET A 1 -41.94 18.78 -18.04
N GLY A 2 -42.10 17.90 -17.07
CA GLY A 2 -41.15 17.67 -16.00
C GLY A 2 -40.11 16.65 -16.46
N GLY A 3 -38.85 17.03 -16.40
CA GLY A 3 -37.74 16.12 -16.68
C GLY A 3 -37.31 15.42 -15.40
N ASP A 4 -37.65 14.16 -15.26
CA ASP A 4 -37.20 13.30 -14.17
C ASP A 4 -35.69 13.08 -14.29
N ARG A 5 -34.92 13.65 -13.35
CA ARG A 5 -33.51 13.32 -13.19
C ARG A 5 -33.42 12.00 -12.45
N PHE A 6 -33.16 10.94 -13.18
CA PHE A 6 -32.75 9.67 -12.59
C PHE A 6 -31.34 9.82 -12.00
N TRP A 7 -31.23 9.84 -10.67
CA TRP A 7 -29.98 9.66 -9.97
C TRP A 7 -29.59 8.18 -10.07
N THR A 8 -28.61 7.87 -10.90
CA THR A 8 -28.00 6.54 -10.92
C THR A 8 -27.20 6.37 -9.63
N ARG A 9 -27.65 5.45 -8.77
CA ARG A 9 -26.89 5.02 -7.58
C ARG A 9 -25.54 4.49 -8.04
N GLU A 10 -24.47 5.05 -7.51
CA GLU A 10 -23.13 4.51 -7.67
C GLU A 10 -23.09 3.11 -7.05
N SER A 11 -22.90 2.10 -7.89
CA SER A 11 -22.78 0.72 -7.41
C SER A 11 -21.34 0.50 -6.97
N VAL A 12 -21.10 0.42 -5.68
CA VAL A 12 -19.85 -0.08 -5.11
C VAL A 12 -19.88 -1.61 -5.22
N VAL A 13 -18.93 -2.18 -5.95
CA VAL A 13 -18.80 -3.63 -6.05
C VAL A 13 -17.79 -4.08 -5.01
N THR A 14 -18.26 -4.80 -3.97
CA THR A 14 -17.40 -5.35 -2.91
C THR A 14 -17.27 -6.85 -3.08
N TYR A 15 -16.04 -7.33 -3.17
CA TYR A 15 -15.72 -8.76 -3.19
C TYR A 15 -15.21 -9.17 -1.81
N ARG A 16 -15.95 -10.05 -1.13
CA ARG A 16 -15.49 -10.70 0.11
C ARG A 16 -14.90 -12.06 -0.23
N LEU A 17 -13.68 -12.28 0.18
CA LEU A 17 -12.87 -13.45 -0.10
C LEU A 17 -12.62 -14.16 1.24
N ASN A 18 -13.14 -15.38 1.41
CA ASN A 18 -12.98 -16.17 2.63
C ASN A 18 -12.21 -17.43 2.32
N ARG A 19 -11.54 -18.00 3.32
CA ARG A 19 -10.93 -19.33 3.22
C ARG A 19 -11.95 -20.46 2.98
N THR A 20 -13.23 -20.27 3.27
CA THR A 20 -14.20 -21.36 3.30
C THR A 20 -15.52 -21.18 2.56
N THR A 21 -15.96 -19.96 2.18
CA THR A 21 -17.25 -19.86 1.44
C THR A 21 -17.43 -18.49 0.78
N LEU A 22 -17.54 -18.47 -0.54
CA LEU A 22 -18.01 -17.31 -1.29
C LEU A 22 -19.54 -17.30 -1.28
N ARG A 23 -20.19 -16.53 -0.40
CA ARG A 23 -21.59 -16.18 -0.61
C ARG A 23 -21.68 -14.88 -1.40
N ARG A 24 -22.16 -14.94 -2.64
CA ARG A 24 -22.60 -13.78 -3.40
C ARG A 24 -23.72 -13.10 -2.61
N THR A 25 -23.43 -12.06 -1.88
CA THR A 25 -24.46 -11.19 -1.32
C THR A 25 -24.52 -9.94 -2.19
N LEU A 26 -25.52 -9.87 -3.04
CA LEU A 26 -26.00 -8.61 -3.61
C LEU A 26 -26.61 -7.81 -2.45
N GLY A 27 -25.79 -7.10 -1.73
CA GLY A 27 -26.23 -6.24 -0.64
C GLY A 27 -26.77 -4.93 -1.22
N VAL A 28 -28.10 -4.79 -1.18
CA VAL A 28 -28.75 -3.48 -1.26
C VAL A 28 -28.36 -2.76 0.02
N GLY A 29 -27.39 -1.83 -0.08
CA GLY A 29 -26.88 -1.08 1.06
C GLY A 29 -27.95 -0.17 1.65
N ALA A 30 -28.26 -0.37 2.92
CA ALA A 30 -29.00 0.58 3.74
C ALA A 30 -28.13 1.83 3.95
N ALA A 31 -28.63 2.98 3.57
CA ALA A 31 -28.01 4.28 3.81
C ALA A 31 -28.06 4.59 5.32
N ILE A 32 -26.89 4.75 5.95
CA ILE A 32 -26.78 5.42 7.25
C ILE A 32 -26.66 6.91 6.97
N ALA A 33 -27.67 7.67 7.35
CA ALA A 33 -27.66 9.12 7.33
C ALA A 33 -26.71 9.62 8.44
N VAL A 34 -25.61 10.27 8.07
CA VAL A 34 -24.81 11.07 9.00
C VAL A 34 -25.30 12.51 8.92
N MET A 35 -25.79 13.00 10.06
CA MET A 35 -26.28 14.36 10.24
C MET A 35 -25.17 15.39 10.04
N GLY A 36 -25.56 16.49 9.38
CA GLY A 36 -24.70 17.59 9.00
C GLY A 36 -24.08 18.34 10.16
N GLY A 37 -22.80 18.64 10.01
CA GLY A 37 -22.12 19.70 10.74
C GLY A 37 -21.94 20.91 9.81
N VAL A 38 -22.50 22.02 10.22
CA VAL A 38 -22.41 23.32 9.56
C VAL A 38 -21.01 23.89 9.71
N VAL A 39 -20.36 24.21 8.59
CA VAL A 39 -19.10 24.95 8.58
C VAL A 39 -19.40 26.40 8.21
N PRO A 40 -18.99 27.41 9.00
CA PRO A 40 -19.17 28.80 8.63
C PRO A 40 -18.15 29.26 7.59
N ALA A 41 -18.64 30.15 6.71
CA ALA A 41 -17.95 30.72 5.57
C ALA A 41 -16.99 31.85 5.97
N ALA A 42 -16.03 32.04 5.06
CA ALA A 42 -15.40 33.29 4.65
C ALA A 42 -14.30 33.92 5.53
N TRP A 43 -13.11 33.96 4.93
CA TRP A 43 -12.25 35.13 4.97
C TRP A 43 -11.68 35.38 3.60
N ALA A 44 -12.06 36.49 2.99
CA ALA A 44 -11.50 37.01 1.75
C ALA A 44 -10.21 37.76 2.09
N ALA A 45 -9.15 37.54 1.34
CA ALA A 45 -7.93 38.35 1.37
C ALA A 45 -7.97 39.39 0.27
N PRO A 46 -7.40 40.62 0.47
CA PRO A 46 -7.45 41.70 -0.48
C PRO A 46 -6.41 41.53 -1.60
N GLU A 47 -6.83 41.89 -2.80
CA GLU A 47 -5.96 42.06 -3.96
C GLU A 47 -5.07 43.27 -3.83
N THR A 48 -3.77 43.14 -4.12
CA THR A 48 -2.92 44.28 -4.44
C THR A 48 -2.30 44.09 -5.83
N ASP A 49 -2.71 44.95 -6.70
CA ASP A 49 -2.19 45.25 -8.03
C ASP A 49 -0.79 45.85 -7.96
N ALA A 50 0.16 45.32 -8.74
CA ALA A 50 1.33 46.09 -9.18
C ALA A 50 1.95 45.46 -10.44
N SER A 51 1.67 46.09 -11.53
CA SER A 51 2.38 46.00 -12.82
C SER A 51 3.88 46.27 -12.68
N ASN A 52 4.72 45.41 -13.26
CA ASN A 52 5.93 45.88 -13.91
C ASN A 52 6.41 44.93 -15.01
N GLN A 53 6.61 45.50 -16.20
CA GLN A 53 7.11 44.86 -17.41
C GLN A 53 8.63 44.66 -17.32
N GLY A 54 9.08 43.51 -17.77
CA GLY A 54 10.49 43.24 -18.01
C GLY A 54 10.64 41.95 -18.85
N SER A 55 10.65 42.14 -20.16
CA SER A 55 10.98 41.07 -21.10
C SER A 55 12.44 40.66 -20.95
N VAL A 56 12.67 39.38 -20.63
CA VAL A 56 13.91 38.69 -21.00
C VAL A 56 13.55 37.32 -21.54
N ALA A 57 13.76 37.16 -22.84
CA ALA A 57 13.70 35.87 -23.49
C ALA A 57 14.84 34.99 -22.95
N THR A 58 14.49 33.92 -22.27
CA THR A 58 15.41 32.82 -22.02
C THR A 58 14.84 31.54 -22.60
N THR A 59 15.63 30.94 -23.44
CA THR A 59 15.53 29.65 -24.10
C THR A 59 14.82 28.61 -23.25
N ALA A 60 13.79 27.97 -23.86
CA ALA A 60 13.15 26.77 -23.32
C ALA A 60 14.21 25.67 -23.18
N ASP A 61 14.69 25.46 -21.97
CA ASP A 61 15.39 24.27 -21.60
C ASP A 61 14.33 23.15 -21.46
N ALA A 62 14.47 22.14 -22.28
CA ALA A 62 13.64 20.94 -22.21
C ALA A 62 13.92 20.29 -20.83
N GLY A 63 13.06 20.57 -19.86
CA GLY A 63 13.11 19.97 -18.54
C GLY A 63 12.96 18.46 -18.67
N GLY A 64 14.07 17.76 -18.79
CA GLY A 64 14.15 16.35 -18.51
C GLY A 64 13.64 16.16 -17.07
N ALA A 65 12.64 15.30 -16.89
CA ALA A 65 12.22 14.86 -15.57
C ALA A 65 13.48 14.33 -14.86
N GLN A 66 14.01 15.14 -13.94
CA GLN A 66 15.04 14.65 -13.02
C GLN A 66 14.40 13.54 -12.23
N ALA A 67 14.81 12.31 -12.52
CA ALA A 67 14.58 11.20 -11.59
C ALA A 67 15.18 11.68 -10.25
N SER A 68 14.33 12.01 -9.29
CA SER A 68 14.78 12.35 -7.94
C SER A 68 15.61 11.18 -7.47
N ALA A 69 16.88 11.43 -7.14
CA ALA A 69 17.78 10.41 -6.61
C ALA A 69 17.04 9.68 -5.51
N ASP A 70 16.98 8.33 -5.59
CA ASP A 70 16.28 7.54 -4.59
C ASP A 70 16.87 7.86 -3.22
N VAL A 71 16.00 8.28 -2.30
CA VAL A 71 16.39 8.55 -0.92
C VAL A 71 16.84 7.24 -0.29
N LEU A 72 17.99 7.24 0.37
CA LEU A 72 18.42 6.11 1.19
C LEU A 72 17.35 5.85 2.26
N VAL A 73 16.75 4.69 2.22
CA VAL A 73 15.80 4.21 3.25
C VAL A 73 16.43 3.03 3.95
N THR A 74 16.54 3.08 5.27
CA THR A 74 17.12 2.03 6.10
C THR A 74 16.18 1.61 7.22
N ILE A 75 16.47 0.45 7.83
CA ILE A 75 15.75 -0.08 8.99
C ILE A 75 16.68 -0.16 10.21
N PRO A 76 17.02 1.00 10.83
CA PRO A 76 17.82 1.00 12.05
C PRO A 76 17.09 0.31 13.20
N GLY A 77 17.80 -0.61 13.86
CA GLY A 77 17.22 -1.41 14.94
C GLY A 77 18.26 -2.22 15.70
N SER A 78 17.82 -2.96 16.71
CA SER A 78 18.66 -3.88 17.49
C SER A 78 19.14 -5.12 16.71
N HIS A 79 18.77 -5.24 15.46
CA HIS A 79 19.15 -6.28 14.51
C HIS A 79 20.29 -5.86 13.56
N ASN A 80 20.72 -4.60 13.58
CA ASN A 80 21.64 -4.10 12.56
C ASN A 80 23.00 -4.80 12.56
N LYS A 81 23.53 -5.16 13.73
CA LYS A 81 24.75 -5.97 13.81
C LYS A 81 24.58 -7.33 13.16
N ALA A 82 23.44 -7.98 13.32
CA ALA A 82 23.13 -9.24 12.66
C ALA A 82 23.01 -9.08 11.12
N MET A 83 22.67 -7.90 10.63
CA MET A 83 22.69 -7.54 9.21
C MET A 83 24.09 -7.18 8.69
N GLY A 84 25.10 -7.11 9.58
CA GLY A 84 26.49 -6.80 9.27
C GLY A 84 26.84 -5.32 9.37
N CYS A 85 26.01 -4.49 10.03
CA CYS A 85 26.35 -3.13 10.39
C CYS A 85 27.39 -3.11 11.54
N ASP A 86 28.13 -2.01 11.68
CA ASP A 86 29.13 -1.84 12.73
C ASP A 86 28.47 -1.65 14.13
N ALA A 87 27.26 -1.09 14.16
CA ALA A 87 26.47 -0.85 15.36
C ALA A 87 25.00 -1.16 15.15
N ASP A 88 24.29 -1.44 16.23
CA ASP A 88 22.82 -1.41 16.25
C ASP A 88 22.32 0.04 16.21
N TRP A 89 21.10 0.22 15.72
CA TRP A 89 20.47 1.54 15.61
C TRP A 89 21.24 2.52 14.72
N ALA A 90 21.85 2.03 13.63
CA ALA A 90 22.63 2.81 12.68
C ALA A 90 21.77 3.23 11.48
N PRO A 91 21.23 4.48 11.43
CA PRO A 91 20.36 4.93 10.33
C PRO A 91 21.10 5.08 9.00
N ASP A 92 22.42 5.23 9.04
CA ASP A 92 23.31 5.38 7.89
C ASP A 92 23.88 4.05 7.36
N CYS A 93 23.52 2.93 8.00
CA CYS A 93 24.05 1.62 7.59
C CYS A 93 23.46 1.16 6.25
N ALA A 94 24.25 1.22 5.19
CA ALA A 94 23.85 0.78 3.85
C ALA A 94 23.51 -0.73 3.78
N LYS A 95 24.02 -1.56 4.70
CA LYS A 95 23.70 -2.98 4.76
C LYS A 95 22.27 -3.25 5.27
N ALA A 96 21.65 -2.26 5.93
CA ALA A 96 20.25 -2.30 6.37
C ALA A 96 19.32 -1.49 5.43
N ALA A 97 19.77 -1.17 4.22
CA ALA A 97 19.01 -0.41 3.25
C ALA A 97 17.91 -1.25 2.61
N LEU A 98 16.78 -0.59 2.36
CA LEU A 98 15.68 -1.10 1.56
C LEU A 98 15.80 -0.60 0.12
N THR A 99 15.35 -1.42 -0.84
CA THR A 99 15.31 -1.08 -2.26
C THR A 99 13.88 -0.73 -2.66
N ARG A 100 13.72 0.37 -3.40
CA ARG A 100 12.43 0.82 -3.93
C ARG A 100 12.00 -0.02 -5.12
N ASP A 101 10.76 -0.46 -5.15
CA ASP A 101 10.14 -1.08 -6.32
C ASP A 101 9.42 -0.06 -7.23
N ALA A 102 8.86 -0.54 -8.34
CA ALA A 102 8.13 0.31 -9.29
C ALA A 102 6.83 0.91 -8.71
N THR A 103 6.29 0.37 -7.63
CA THR A 103 5.09 0.85 -6.95
C THR A 103 5.39 1.94 -5.93
N GLY A 104 6.67 2.15 -5.59
CA GLY A 104 7.09 3.12 -4.60
C GLY A 104 7.30 2.54 -3.20
N VAL A 105 7.08 1.25 -3.04
CA VAL A 105 7.34 0.53 -1.78
C VAL A 105 8.82 0.13 -1.72
N TYR A 106 9.42 0.33 -0.57
CA TYR A 106 10.78 -0.09 -0.27
C TYR A 106 10.77 -1.42 0.46
N SER A 107 11.65 -2.36 0.07
CA SER A 107 11.77 -3.66 0.75
C SER A 107 13.16 -4.22 0.72
N ALA A 108 13.48 -5.08 1.69
CA ALA A 108 14.64 -5.95 1.70
C ALA A 108 14.41 -7.16 2.61
N THR A 109 15.05 -8.28 2.28
CA THR A 109 14.99 -9.52 3.07
C THR A 109 16.33 -9.77 3.75
N PHE A 110 16.28 -10.10 5.04
CA PHE A 110 17.44 -10.43 5.86
C PHE A 110 17.22 -11.74 6.59
N THR A 111 18.23 -12.59 6.65
CA THR A 111 18.22 -13.78 7.51
C THR A 111 18.76 -13.39 8.89
N LEU A 112 17.91 -13.44 9.88
CA LEU A 112 18.20 -13.00 11.25
C LEU A 112 18.14 -14.19 12.22
N PRO A 113 19.02 -14.25 13.23
CA PRO A 113 18.95 -15.28 14.27
C PRO A 113 17.71 -15.14 15.15
N ALA A 114 17.41 -16.16 15.96
CA ALA A 114 16.42 -16.07 17.01
C ALA A 114 16.72 -14.90 17.96
N GLY A 115 15.69 -14.19 18.41
CA GLY A 115 15.84 -13.04 19.31
C GLY A 115 14.64 -12.12 19.34
N ASP A 116 14.66 -11.18 20.29
CA ASP A 116 13.72 -10.08 20.40
C ASP A 116 14.32 -8.83 19.79
N TYR A 117 13.62 -8.23 18.86
CA TYR A 117 14.10 -7.11 18.06
C TYR A 117 13.16 -5.91 18.12
N GLN A 118 13.76 -4.75 17.92
CA GLN A 118 13.04 -3.49 17.74
C GLN A 118 13.69 -2.70 16.61
N TYR A 119 12.88 -1.97 15.84
CA TYR A 119 13.37 -1.16 14.74
C TYR A 119 12.47 0.04 14.44
N LYS A 120 12.96 0.91 13.58
CA LYS A 120 12.25 1.99 12.88
C LYS A 120 12.66 2.00 11.42
N VAL A 121 12.02 2.84 10.62
CA VAL A 121 12.52 3.25 9.32
C VAL A 121 13.16 4.62 9.45
N ALA A 122 14.29 4.83 8.77
CA ALA A 122 14.93 6.13 8.64
C ALA A 122 15.16 6.47 7.16
N GLU A 123 14.95 7.73 6.79
CA GLU A 123 15.22 8.27 5.47
C GLU A 123 16.45 9.18 5.49
N GLY A 124 17.25 9.16 4.42
CA GLY A 124 18.40 10.04 4.26
C GLY A 124 19.62 9.70 5.12
N GLY A 125 19.64 8.52 5.76
CA GLY A 125 20.78 8.08 6.57
C GLY A 125 20.94 8.80 7.90
N SER A 126 19.89 9.43 8.42
CA SER A 126 19.88 10.13 9.72
C SER A 126 18.57 9.88 10.46
N TRP A 127 18.49 10.34 11.71
CA TRP A 127 17.26 10.30 12.51
C TRP A 127 16.32 11.50 12.28
N ASP A 128 16.68 12.42 11.39
CA ASP A 128 15.89 13.64 11.12
C ASP A 128 14.51 13.31 10.54
N THR A 129 14.47 12.26 9.71
CA THR A 129 13.22 11.71 9.17
C THR A 129 13.15 10.22 9.49
N ALA A 130 12.34 9.87 10.49
CA ALA A 130 12.17 8.49 10.91
C ALA A 130 10.72 8.17 11.27
N TYR A 131 10.30 6.94 10.97
CA TYR A 131 8.94 6.46 11.18
C TYR A 131 8.96 5.18 12.01
N GLY A 132 8.03 5.09 12.96
CA GLY A 132 7.89 3.96 13.86
C GLY A 132 6.54 3.26 13.72
N ALA A 133 6.04 2.70 14.81
CA ALA A 133 4.78 1.99 14.86
C ALA A 133 3.61 2.84 14.31
N GLY A 134 2.78 2.23 13.48
CA GLY A 134 1.66 2.90 12.81
C GLY A 134 2.06 3.95 11.77
N GLY A 135 3.32 3.98 11.31
CA GLY A 135 3.82 4.99 10.38
C GLY A 135 3.98 6.38 10.99
N ALA A 136 3.97 6.49 12.31
CA ALA A 136 4.07 7.77 12.99
C ALA A 136 5.50 8.34 12.90
N ALA A 137 5.63 9.62 12.50
CA ALA A 137 6.90 10.33 12.50
C ALA A 137 7.46 10.42 13.92
N GLY A 138 8.71 9.98 14.11
CA GLY A 138 9.32 9.85 15.43
C GLY A 138 8.64 8.83 16.36
N GLY A 139 7.68 8.03 15.87
CA GLY A 139 6.84 7.11 16.63
C GLY A 139 7.62 6.06 17.42
N ALA A 140 6.90 5.24 18.22
CA ALA A 140 7.49 4.17 19.01
C ALA A 140 8.21 3.14 18.13
N ASN A 141 9.17 2.40 18.72
CA ASN A 141 9.81 1.30 18.01
C ASN A 141 8.80 0.21 17.68
N ILE A 142 9.02 -0.46 16.54
CA ILE A 142 8.26 -1.64 16.13
C ILE A 142 8.99 -2.86 16.67
N SER A 143 8.29 -3.68 17.46
CA SER A 143 8.87 -4.88 18.07
C SER A 143 8.48 -6.13 17.31
N TYR A 144 9.40 -7.12 17.23
CA TYR A 144 9.10 -8.47 16.73
C TYR A 144 10.02 -9.49 17.37
N THR A 145 9.58 -10.76 17.42
CA THR A 145 10.33 -11.88 18.00
C THR A 145 10.52 -12.98 16.97
N LEU A 146 11.72 -13.53 16.90
CA LEU A 146 12.04 -14.71 16.11
C LEU A 146 12.40 -15.86 17.05
N ASN A 147 11.70 -17.00 16.92
CA ASN A 147 11.96 -18.19 17.73
C ASN A 147 13.11 -19.03 17.18
N GLU A 148 13.46 -18.82 15.91
CA GLU A 148 14.55 -19.50 15.21
C GLU A 148 15.17 -18.57 14.17
N THR A 149 16.29 -18.97 13.56
CA THR A 149 16.88 -18.23 12.44
C THR A 149 15.92 -18.21 11.27
N THR A 150 15.47 -17.02 10.87
CA THR A 150 14.38 -16.82 9.90
C THR A 150 14.72 -15.73 8.90
N SER A 151 14.28 -15.90 7.66
CA SER A 151 14.31 -14.83 6.67
C SER A 151 13.11 -13.91 6.88
N VAL A 152 13.39 -12.65 7.20
CA VAL A 152 12.38 -11.59 7.42
C VAL A 152 12.48 -10.57 6.31
N THR A 153 11.36 -10.28 5.65
CA THR A 153 11.26 -9.17 4.70
C THR A 153 10.65 -7.97 5.38
N PHE A 154 11.34 -6.85 5.32
CA PHE A 154 10.87 -5.55 5.80
C PHE A 154 10.34 -4.74 4.64
N TYR A 155 9.29 -3.98 4.90
CA TYR A 155 8.62 -3.14 3.92
C TYR A 155 8.39 -1.74 4.48
N TYR A 156 8.46 -0.77 3.60
CA TYR A 156 8.10 0.62 3.87
C TYR A 156 7.42 1.25 2.67
N ASP A 157 6.16 1.66 2.83
CA ASP A 157 5.46 2.48 1.85
C ASP A 157 5.67 3.96 2.20
N ARG A 158 6.44 4.64 1.36
CA ARG A 158 6.78 6.05 1.59
C ARG A 158 5.58 7.00 1.42
N ALA A 159 4.55 6.61 0.68
CA ALA A 159 3.37 7.44 0.46
C ALA A 159 2.45 7.49 1.68
N THR A 160 2.35 6.37 2.40
CA THR A 160 1.48 6.22 3.58
C THR A 160 2.27 6.20 4.89
N HIS A 161 3.61 6.09 4.81
CA HIS A 161 4.54 5.85 5.91
C HIS A 161 4.28 4.52 6.66
N ARG A 162 3.53 3.61 6.08
CA ARG A 162 3.33 2.28 6.64
C ARG A 162 4.64 1.52 6.69
N VAL A 163 4.93 0.94 7.85
CA VAL A 163 6.09 0.07 8.11
C VAL A 163 5.58 -1.28 8.57
N TRP A 164 6.03 -2.37 7.98
CA TRP A 164 5.69 -3.74 8.39
C TRP A 164 6.80 -4.73 8.05
N ASN A 165 6.70 -5.94 8.57
CA ASN A 165 7.62 -7.04 8.26
C ASN A 165 6.89 -8.39 8.29
N THR A 166 7.47 -9.41 7.65
CA THR A 166 6.87 -10.75 7.54
C THR A 166 6.89 -11.58 8.83
N ALA A 167 7.53 -11.11 9.89
CA ALA A 167 7.51 -11.79 11.19
C ALA A 167 6.25 -11.44 12.00
N THR A 168 5.65 -10.27 11.78
CA THR A 168 4.48 -9.79 12.51
C THR A 168 3.24 -9.65 11.66
N ASP A 169 3.39 -9.38 10.35
CA ASP A 169 2.29 -9.04 9.46
C ASP A 169 2.27 -9.95 8.23
N GLN A 170 1.09 -10.33 7.80
CA GLN A 170 0.93 -10.98 6.51
C GLN A 170 0.93 -9.94 5.38
N THR A 171 1.75 -10.16 4.37
CA THR A 171 1.64 -9.46 3.10
C THR A 171 0.56 -10.17 2.27
N VAL A 172 -0.54 -9.50 2.01
CA VAL A 172 -1.66 -10.04 1.23
C VAL A 172 -1.78 -9.27 -0.07
N THR A 173 -1.63 -9.93 -1.21
CA THR A 173 -1.68 -9.31 -2.55
C THR A 173 -2.69 -10.00 -3.46
N LEU A 174 -3.02 -9.35 -4.58
CA LEU A 174 -3.96 -9.86 -5.58
C LEU A 174 -3.25 -10.06 -6.92
N PRO A 175 -2.49 -11.16 -7.10
CA PRO A 175 -2.00 -11.51 -8.42
C PRO A 175 -3.18 -11.75 -9.37
N GLY A 176 -3.17 -11.08 -10.52
CA GLY A 176 -4.28 -11.15 -11.46
C GLY A 176 -4.00 -10.45 -12.78
N THR A 177 -4.98 -10.52 -13.69
CA THR A 177 -4.88 -9.97 -15.05
C THR A 177 -4.91 -8.43 -15.13
N PHE A 178 -5.12 -7.76 -14.01
CA PHE A 178 -5.23 -6.30 -13.91
C PHE A 178 -3.97 -5.61 -13.36
N GLN A 179 -2.97 -6.36 -12.93
CA GLN A 179 -1.83 -5.81 -12.19
C GLN A 179 -1.00 -4.82 -13.01
N LYS A 180 -0.83 -5.05 -14.32
CA LYS A 180 -0.15 -4.06 -15.19
C LYS A 180 -0.86 -2.71 -15.21
N SER A 181 -2.18 -2.68 -15.13
CA SER A 181 -2.95 -1.44 -15.05
C SER A 181 -2.75 -0.70 -13.72
N LEU A 182 -2.26 -1.37 -12.70
CA LEU A 182 -1.97 -0.80 -11.38
C LEU A 182 -0.48 -0.43 -11.20
N GLY A 183 0.37 -0.68 -12.20
CA GLY A 183 1.80 -0.32 -12.17
C GLY A 183 2.75 -1.49 -11.92
N CYS A 184 2.27 -2.72 -11.83
CA CYS A 184 3.15 -3.89 -11.83
C CYS A 184 3.84 -4.07 -13.19
N SER A 185 5.05 -4.65 -13.21
CA SER A 185 5.78 -4.92 -14.43
C SER A 185 5.08 -5.95 -15.33
N GLU A 186 4.46 -6.95 -14.70
CA GLU A 186 3.68 -8.00 -15.36
C GLU A 186 2.40 -8.32 -14.59
N ASN A 187 1.49 -9.07 -15.20
CA ASN A 187 0.35 -9.67 -14.54
C ASN A 187 0.77 -10.93 -13.78
N TRP A 188 -0.01 -11.38 -12.82
CA TRP A 188 0.19 -12.59 -12.04
C TRP A 188 1.48 -12.59 -11.20
N GLN A 189 1.82 -11.45 -10.64
CA GLN A 189 2.98 -11.27 -9.76
C GLN A 189 2.55 -11.16 -8.30
N ALA A 190 2.69 -12.24 -7.53
CA ALA A 190 2.37 -12.25 -6.10
C ALA A 190 3.21 -11.24 -5.29
N GLN A 191 4.44 -10.97 -5.73
CA GLN A 191 5.35 -10.02 -5.10
C GLN A 191 5.05 -8.55 -5.43
N CYS A 192 4.19 -8.25 -6.42
CA CYS A 192 3.86 -6.87 -6.74
C CYS A 192 2.92 -6.27 -5.68
N LEU A 193 3.33 -5.18 -5.08
CA LEU A 193 2.62 -4.54 -3.98
C LEU A 193 1.61 -3.47 -4.43
N ALA A 194 1.41 -3.24 -5.74
CA ALA A 194 0.38 -2.32 -6.21
C ALA A 194 -1.04 -2.71 -5.75
N PRO A 195 -1.47 -4.00 -5.83
CA PRO A 195 -2.71 -4.46 -5.23
C PRO A 195 -2.48 -5.07 -3.83
N LEU A 196 -1.73 -4.39 -2.95
CA LEU A 196 -1.55 -4.79 -1.55
C LEU A 196 -2.83 -4.52 -0.77
N LEU A 197 -3.32 -5.51 -0.04
CA LEU A 197 -4.43 -5.33 0.88
C LEU A 197 -3.92 -4.85 2.24
N GLU A 198 -4.56 -3.79 2.73
CA GLU A 198 -4.27 -3.20 4.04
C GLU A 198 -5.06 -3.90 5.15
N PRO A 199 -4.46 -4.22 6.30
CA PRO A 199 -5.17 -4.77 7.43
C PRO A 199 -6.13 -3.72 8.01
N VAL A 200 -7.39 -4.12 8.23
CA VAL A 200 -8.42 -3.27 8.83
C VAL A 200 -8.90 -3.79 10.19
N GLY A 201 -8.24 -4.78 10.75
CA GLY A 201 -8.55 -5.42 12.02
C GLY A 201 -9.18 -6.79 11.86
N ASP A 202 -9.24 -7.56 12.93
CA ASP A 202 -9.90 -8.87 13.05
C ASP A 202 -9.52 -9.87 11.94
N GLY A 203 -8.26 -9.83 11.49
CA GLY A 203 -7.78 -10.68 10.39
C GLY A 203 -8.32 -10.31 9.02
N THR A 204 -8.97 -9.18 8.89
CA THR A 204 -9.53 -8.66 7.64
C THR A 204 -8.54 -7.71 6.95
N TYR A 205 -8.40 -7.87 5.65
CA TYR A 205 -7.55 -7.06 4.77
C TYR A 205 -8.37 -6.47 3.63
N THR A 206 -8.08 -5.24 3.22
CA THR A 206 -8.86 -4.52 2.20
C THR A 206 -7.96 -3.79 1.22
N TYR A 207 -8.32 -3.84 -0.07
CA TYR A 207 -7.75 -3.01 -1.12
C TYR A 207 -8.87 -2.38 -1.95
N SER A 208 -8.77 -1.10 -2.27
CA SER A 208 -9.76 -0.39 -3.10
C SER A 208 -9.09 0.42 -4.18
N THR A 209 -9.66 0.41 -5.39
CA THR A 209 -9.13 1.17 -6.52
C THR A 209 -10.23 1.62 -7.48
N THR A 210 -10.02 2.77 -8.12
CA THR A 210 -10.79 3.26 -9.27
C THR A 210 -9.97 3.21 -10.57
N ALA A 211 -8.72 2.75 -10.50
CA ALA A 211 -7.76 2.81 -11.60
C ALA A 211 -7.94 1.70 -12.65
N LEU A 212 -8.84 0.75 -12.43
CA LEU A 212 -9.04 -0.34 -13.38
C LEU A 212 -9.82 0.14 -14.60
N PRO A 213 -9.32 -0.13 -15.83
CA PRO A 213 -10.10 0.02 -17.06
C PRO A 213 -11.38 -0.83 -17.03
N GLU A 214 -12.31 -0.54 -17.92
CA GLU A 214 -13.44 -1.43 -18.17
C GLU A 214 -12.95 -2.77 -18.71
N GLY A 215 -13.42 -3.88 -18.12
CA GLY A 215 -13.03 -5.23 -18.56
C GLY A 215 -13.45 -6.33 -17.61
N ASP A 216 -13.14 -7.55 -18.07
CA ASP A 216 -13.27 -8.78 -17.31
C ASP A 216 -11.88 -9.18 -16.78
N TYR A 217 -11.81 -9.53 -15.51
CA TYR A 217 -10.56 -9.78 -14.81
C TYR A 217 -10.59 -11.08 -14.01
N GLU A 218 -9.41 -11.64 -13.85
CA GLU A 218 -9.18 -12.82 -13.01
C GLU A 218 -8.10 -12.52 -11.99
N PHE A 219 -8.19 -13.12 -10.80
CA PHE A 219 -7.20 -12.97 -9.74
C PHE A 219 -7.22 -14.12 -8.74
N LYS A 220 -6.21 -14.13 -7.90
CA LYS A 220 -6.14 -14.91 -6.65
C LYS A 220 -5.75 -14.01 -5.50
N VAL A 221 -5.84 -14.53 -4.28
CA VAL A 221 -5.22 -13.94 -3.10
C VAL A 221 -3.91 -14.67 -2.86
N ALA A 222 -2.80 -13.97 -2.74
CA ALA A 222 -1.49 -14.53 -2.41
C ALA A 222 -1.02 -14.01 -1.05
N ILE A 223 -0.38 -14.89 -0.28
CA ILE A 223 0.12 -14.60 1.06
C ILE A 223 1.66 -14.62 1.04
N GLY A 224 2.26 -13.64 1.75
CA GLY A 224 3.71 -13.56 1.89
C GLY A 224 4.45 -13.11 0.62
N GLY A 225 3.75 -12.50 -0.34
CA GLY A 225 4.36 -11.99 -1.58
C GLY A 225 4.89 -13.09 -2.50
N SER A 226 4.35 -14.29 -2.43
CA SER A 226 4.74 -15.44 -3.26
C SER A 226 3.52 -16.29 -3.63
N ASP A 227 3.66 -17.13 -4.66
CA ASP A 227 2.61 -18.07 -5.09
C ASP A 227 2.56 -19.35 -4.23
N ASN A 228 3.45 -19.50 -3.23
CA ASN A 228 3.52 -20.70 -2.39
C ASN A 228 2.24 -20.91 -1.56
N GLU A 229 1.65 -19.81 -1.08
CA GLU A 229 0.35 -19.83 -0.42
C GLU A 229 -0.58 -18.89 -1.17
N ASN A 230 -1.56 -19.45 -1.89
CA ASN A 230 -2.55 -18.69 -2.61
C ASN A 230 -3.94 -19.33 -2.50
N TYR A 231 -4.96 -18.48 -2.60
CA TYR A 231 -6.36 -18.86 -2.49
C TYR A 231 -7.13 -18.41 -3.73
N GLY A 232 -7.94 -19.32 -4.27
CA GLY A 232 -8.84 -19.07 -5.39
C GLY A 232 -10.30 -19.14 -4.98
N GLN A 233 -11.17 -19.45 -5.95
CA GLN A 233 -12.62 -19.57 -5.73
C GLN A 233 -12.92 -20.46 -4.53
N ASP A 234 -13.95 -20.06 -3.78
CA ASP A 234 -14.40 -20.73 -2.54
C ASP A 234 -13.33 -20.78 -1.44
N GLY A 235 -12.31 -19.93 -1.49
CA GLY A 235 -11.21 -19.94 -0.54
C GLY A 235 -10.30 -21.17 -0.64
N ALA A 236 -10.36 -21.90 -1.73
CA ALA A 236 -9.57 -23.11 -1.92
C ALA A 236 -8.10 -22.77 -2.15
N VAL A 237 -7.19 -23.48 -1.43
CA VAL A 237 -5.75 -23.38 -1.64
C VAL A 237 -5.42 -23.81 -3.07
N GLY A 238 -4.74 -22.95 -3.83
CA GLY A 238 -4.43 -23.18 -5.24
C GLY A 238 -5.66 -23.28 -6.16
N GLY A 239 -6.87 -22.92 -5.67
CA GLY A 239 -8.14 -23.06 -6.39
C GLY A 239 -8.22 -22.29 -7.70
N ALA A 240 -9.35 -22.42 -8.40
CA ALA A 240 -9.63 -21.67 -9.64
C ALA A 240 -9.57 -20.16 -9.39
N ASN A 241 -9.26 -19.38 -10.43
CA ASN A 241 -9.19 -17.93 -10.30
C ASN A 241 -10.57 -17.35 -9.95
N TYR A 242 -10.61 -16.33 -9.06
CA TYR A 242 -11.76 -15.47 -8.94
C TYR A 242 -11.95 -14.68 -10.24
N GLN A 243 -13.18 -14.38 -10.57
CA GLN A 243 -13.53 -13.59 -11.77
C GLN A 243 -14.41 -12.41 -11.39
N PHE A 244 -14.16 -11.26 -12.00
CA PHE A 244 -15.00 -10.08 -11.85
C PHE A 244 -14.96 -9.21 -13.12
N ALA A 245 -15.98 -8.37 -13.27
CA ALA A 245 -16.04 -7.35 -14.31
C ALA A 245 -16.22 -5.97 -13.67
N THR A 246 -15.62 -4.95 -14.27
CA THR A 246 -15.82 -3.56 -13.85
C THR A 246 -15.96 -2.62 -15.05
N LYS A 247 -16.40 -1.40 -14.78
CA LYS A 247 -16.44 -0.27 -15.72
C LYS A 247 -15.35 0.73 -15.32
N ALA A 248 -14.88 1.50 -16.31
CA ALA A 248 -13.88 2.54 -16.08
C ALA A 248 -14.33 3.51 -14.97
N ASN A 249 -13.39 3.91 -14.10
CA ASN A 249 -13.60 4.83 -12.98
C ASN A 249 -14.62 4.35 -11.92
N LYS A 250 -14.95 3.05 -11.88
CA LYS A 250 -15.76 2.47 -10.80
C LYS A 250 -14.88 2.03 -9.65
N LEU A 251 -15.32 2.33 -8.44
CA LEU A 251 -14.66 1.83 -7.24
C LEU A 251 -14.87 0.32 -7.14
N VAL A 252 -13.76 -0.40 -7.12
CA VAL A 252 -13.72 -1.85 -6.84
C VAL A 252 -13.04 -2.03 -5.50
N THR A 253 -13.68 -2.76 -4.58
CA THR A 253 -13.10 -3.08 -3.27
C THR A 253 -12.98 -4.59 -3.11
N PHE A 254 -11.79 -5.03 -2.74
CA PHE A 254 -11.48 -6.40 -2.38
C PHE A 254 -11.34 -6.50 -0.87
N THR A 255 -11.95 -7.50 -0.27
CA THR A 255 -11.83 -7.78 1.17
C THR A 255 -11.49 -9.24 1.35
N TYR A 256 -10.40 -9.52 2.05
CA TYR A 256 -9.95 -10.87 2.41
C TYR A 256 -10.04 -11.05 3.92
N ASP A 257 -10.62 -12.16 4.34
CA ASP A 257 -10.68 -12.57 5.74
C ASP A 257 -9.76 -13.79 5.92
N SER A 258 -8.73 -13.63 6.72
CA SER A 258 -7.71 -14.67 6.97
C SER A 258 -8.15 -15.72 7.99
N GLN A 259 -9.28 -15.51 8.67
CA GLN A 259 -9.76 -16.39 9.74
C GLN A 259 -10.85 -17.37 9.31
N THR A 260 -11.45 -17.15 8.13
CA THR A 260 -12.59 -17.96 7.64
C THR A 260 -12.31 -18.63 6.30
#